data_f17cc1421883347ec063b1e759b967b9
#
_entry.id   f17cc1421883347ec063b1e759b967b9
#
_cell.length_a   1.000
_cell.length_b   1.000
_cell.length_c   1.000
_cell.angle_alpha   90.00
_cell.angle_beta   90.00
_cell.angle_gamma   90.00
#
_symmetry.space_group_name_H-M   'P 1'
#
loop_
_entity.id
_entity.type
_entity.pdbx_description
1 polymer ?
#
loop_
_entity_poly.entity_id
_entity_poly.type
_entity_poly.pdbx_seq_one_letter_code
_entity_poly.pdbx_strand_id
1 'polypeptide(L)'
;MADNKLIARADEVYDILVSELDSREWHYDEDREKRTIRFSVSGKQMTVAYDFKIDADRQLILLNSLLPFDIKEGKSGDFMLAVCRTNCSLPDGRFRLYLENDAVSFDMTCTYIESLIGEELFEYLINYTLFIVDRYGPRLKDLNDDVIDVQKYIDTIGE
;
A
#
# COMPACT_ATOMS: atom_id res chain seq x y z
N MET A 1 -1.76 25.64 6.90
CA MET A 1 -0.28 25.64 6.91
C MET A 1 0.16 24.97 8.21
N ALA A 2 0.94 23.89 8.10
CA ALA A 2 1.38 23.17 9.30
C ALA A 2 2.25 24.09 10.17
N ASP A 3 2.10 23.96 11.48
CA ASP A 3 3.01 24.60 12.45
C ASP A 3 4.45 24.09 12.23
N ASN A 4 5.45 24.95 12.40
CA ASN A 4 6.86 24.56 12.26
C ASN A 4 7.24 23.32 13.08
N LYS A 5 6.57 23.12 14.23
CA LYS A 5 6.75 21.92 15.06
C LYS A 5 6.24 20.64 14.38
N LEU A 6 5.10 20.71 13.68
CA LEU A 6 4.55 19.57 12.93
C LEU A 6 5.41 19.23 11.73
N ILE A 7 5.94 20.25 11.04
CA ILE A 7 6.87 20.06 9.92
C ILE A 7 8.15 19.37 10.40
N ALA A 8 8.78 19.88 11.48
CA ALA A 8 9.99 19.27 12.03
C ALA A 8 9.76 17.81 12.45
N ARG A 9 8.61 17.51 13.06
CA ARG A 9 8.25 16.14 13.43
C ARG A 9 8.05 15.24 12.21
N ALA A 10 7.42 15.74 11.15
CA ALA A 10 7.25 15.00 9.90
C ALA A 10 8.61 14.71 9.21
N ASP A 11 9.55 15.66 9.27
CA ASP A 11 10.91 15.48 8.76
C ASP A 11 11.66 14.39 9.54
N GLU A 12 11.53 14.34 10.86
CA GLU A 12 12.10 13.26 11.69
C GLU A 12 11.55 11.90 11.29
N VAL A 13 10.22 11.78 11.11
CA VAL A 13 9.57 10.52 10.69
C VAL A 13 10.01 10.13 9.27
N TYR A 14 10.15 11.10 8.38
CA TYR A 14 10.66 10.87 7.03
C TYR A 14 12.10 10.34 7.05
N ASP A 15 12.98 10.91 7.89
CA ASP A 15 14.37 10.48 8.03
C ASP A 15 14.48 9.04 8.56
N ILE A 16 13.55 8.59 9.40
CA ILE A 16 13.49 7.19 9.85
C ILE A 16 13.15 6.25 8.68
N LEU A 17 12.21 6.62 7.81
CA LEU A 17 11.92 5.84 6.60
C LEU A 17 13.15 5.77 5.68
N VAL A 18 13.84 6.89 5.46
CA VAL A 18 15.09 6.92 4.68
C VAL A 18 16.12 5.99 5.28
N SER A 19 16.34 6.04 6.59
CA SER A 19 17.28 5.16 7.31
C SER A 19 16.95 3.68 7.11
N GLU A 20 15.67 3.30 7.20
CA GLU A 20 15.24 1.91 6.95
C GLU A 20 15.54 1.47 5.51
N LEU A 21 15.27 2.31 4.51
CA LEU A 21 15.55 1.98 3.11
C LEU A 21 17.05 1.91 2.80
N ASP A 22 17.84 2.82 3.37
CA ASP A 22 19.29 2.84 3.24
C ASP A 22 19.93 1.59 3.88
N SER A 23 19.40 1.14 5.03
CA SER A 23 19.87 -0.09 5.70
C SER A 23 19.65 -1.34 4.85
N ARG A 24 18.66 -1.32 3.95
CA ARG A 24 18.37 -2.39 2.97
C ARG A 24 19.19 -2.28 1.69
N GLU A 25 19.95 -1.19 1.51
CA GLU A 25 20.67 -0.87 0.28
C GLU A 25 19.74 -0.81 -0.96
N TRP A 26 18.50 -0.37 -0.75
CA TRP A 26 17.51 -0.27 -1.81
C TRP A 26 17.57 1.07 -2.55
N HIS A 27 17.33 1.02 -3.86
CA HIS A 27 17.17 2.23 -4.66
C HIS A 27 15.73 2.72 -4.58
N TYR A 28 15.58 4.02 -4.40
CA TYR A 28 14.28 4.70 -4.34
C TYR A 28 14.36 6.11 -4.93
N ASP A 29 13.22 6.60 -5.39
CA ASP A 29 13.06 7.98 -5.83
C ASP A 29 12.44 8.77 -4.68
N GLU A 30 13.02 9.94 -4.35
CA GLU A 30 12.52 10.80 -3.27
C GLU A 30 12.18 12.21 -3.74
N ASP A 31 11.16 12.80 -3.14
CA ASP A 31 10.88 14.23 -3.14
C ASP A 31 10.80 14.68 -1.67
N ARG A 32 11.91 15.19 -1.16
CA ARG A 32 12.05 15.56 0.25
C ARG A 32 11.15 16.73 0.66
N GLU A 33 10.88 17.68 -0.26
CA GLU A 33 9.98 18.80 0.02
C GLU A 33 8.55 18.33 0.26
N LYS A 34 8.12 17.34 -0.52
CA LYS A 34 6.79 16.72 -0.40
C LYS A 34 6.75 15.56 0.59
N ARG A 35 7.90 15.13 1.11
CA ARG A 35 8.08 13.95 1.97
C ARG A 35 7.46 12.70 1.33
N THR A 36 7.79 12.47 0.06
CA THR A 36 7.37 11.28 -0.67
C THR A 36 8.56 10.44 -1.10
N ILE A 37 8.39 9.12 -1.02
CA ILE A 37 9.38 8.15 -1.47
C ILE A 37 8.67 7.07 -2.29
N ARG A 38 9.27 6.70 -3.43
CA ARG A 38 8.75 5.66 -4.32
C ARG A 38 9.82 4.64 -4.62
N PHE A 39 9.44 3.37 -4.59
CA PHE A 39 10.27 2.24 -4.98
C PHE A 39 9.42 1.03 -5.34
N SER A 40 10.07 -0.03 -5.83
CA SER A 40 9.40 -1.30 -6.11
C SER A 40 10.24 -2.46 -5.61
N VAL A 41 9.56 -3.52 -5.16
CA VAL A 41 10.17 -4.76 -4.69
C VAL A 41 9.59 -5.93 -5.47
N SER A 42 10.44 -6.84 -5.93
CA SER A 42 9.98 -8.08 -6.55
C SER A 42 9.49 -9.05 -5.48
N GLY A 43 8.20 -9.32 -5.47
CA GLY A 43 7.60 -10.40 -4.71
C GLY A 43 7.85 -11.77 -5.37
N LYS A 44 7.26 -12.83 -4.84
CA LYS A 44 7.37 -14.18 -5.43
C LYS A 44 6.53 -14.32 -6.69
N GLN A 45 5.41 -13.63 -6.77
CA GLN A 45 4.44 -13.73 -7.85
C GLN A 45 4.18 -12.40 -8.56
N MET A 46 4.45 -11.27 -7.90
CA MET A 46 4.15 -9.94 -8.41
C MET A 46 5.18 -8.92 -7.96
N THR A 47 5.49 -7.95 -8.80
CA THR A 47 6.25 -6.76 -8.38
C THR A 47 5.32 -5.82 -7.63
N VAL A 48 5.75 -5.40 -6.44
CA VAL A 48 4.99 -4.53 -5.54
C VAL A 48 5.58 -3.12 -5.59
N ALA A 49 4.75 -2.16 -5.98
CA ALA A 49 5.09 -0.74 -5.98
C ALA A 49 4.77 -0.12 -4.61
N TYR A 50 5.62 0.81 -4.17
CA TYR A 50 5.43 1.56 -2.93
C TYR A 50 5.46 3.05 -3.21
N ASP A 51 4.47 3.76 -2.70
CA ASP A 51 4.40 5.22 -2.68
C ASP A 51 4.11 5.65 -1.24
N PHE A 52 5.17 6.07 -0.53
CA PHE A 52 5.07 6.60 0.83
C PHE A 52 4.92 8.11 0.80
N LYS A 53 4.08 8.62 1.69
CA LYS A 53 3.96 10.05 1.99
C LYS A 53 3.85 10.27 3.49
N ILE A 54 4.67 11.18 4.02
CA ILE A 54 4.55 11.67 5.40
C ILE A 54 3.79 12.99 5.38
N ASP A 55 2.56 12.96 5.90
CA ASP A 55 1.67 14.11 5.95
C ASP A 55 1.85 14.86 7.27
N ALA A 56 2.39 16.08 7.21
CA ALA A 56 2.70 16.87 8.39
C ALA A 56 1.42 17.43 9.04
N ASP A 57 0.45 17.88 8.25
CA ASP A 57 -0.77 18.53 8.77
C ASP A 57 -1.65 17.53 9.53
N ARG A 58 -1.81 16.32 8.99
CA ARG A 58 -2.63 15.26 9.58
C ARG A 58 -1.84 14.32 10.49
N GLN A 59 -0.51 14.45 10.51
CA GLN A 59 0.41 13.57 11.23
C GLN A 59 0.19 12.09 10.89
N LEU A 60 0.17 11.79 9.58
CA LEU A 60 -0.05 10.46 9.05
C LEU A 60 1.12 9.99 8.19
N ILE A 61 1.43 8.71 8.33
CA ILE A 61 2.22 7.95 7.37
C ILE A 61 1.21 7.31 6.42
N LEU A 62 1.30 7.62 5.14
CA LEU A 62 0.44 7.08 4.09
C LEU A 62 1.28 6.20 3.18
N LEU A 63 0.85 4.97 2.97
CA LEU A 63 1.44 4.04 2.01
C LEU A 63 0.36 3.62 1.02
N ASN A 64 0.64 3.84 -0.26
CA ASN A 64 -0.17 3.35 -1.37
C ASN A 64 0.67 2.37 -2.21
N SER A 65 0.10 1.23 -2.52
CA SER A 65 0.69 0.23 -3.39
C SER A 65 -0.26 -0.06 -4.55
N LEU A 66 -0.04 0.62 -5.67
CA LEU A 66 -0.84 0.45 -6.88
C LEU A 66 -0.54 -0.91 -7.52
N LEU A 67 -1.57 -1.69 -7.84
CA LEU A 67 -1.40 -2.95 -8.55
C LEU A 67 -1.04 -2.67 -10.02
N PRO A 68 -0.20 -3.52 -10.66
CA PRO A 68 0.34 -3.27 -11.99
C PRO A 68 -0.63 -3.69 -13.12
N PHE A 69 -1.93 -3.44 -12.95
CA PHE A 69 -2.95 -3.67 -13.98
C PHE A 69 -4.17 -2.80 -13.75
N ASP A 70 -4.88 -2.49 -14.82
CA ASP A 70 -6.16 -1.80 -14.79
C ASP A 70 -7.33 -2.78 -14.75
N ILE A 71 -8.42 -2.39 -14.10
CA ILE A 71 -9.68 -3.16 -14.05
C ILE A 71 -10.31 -3.11 -15.44
N LYS A 72 -10.55 -4.27 -16.04
CA LYS A 72 -11.17 -4.37 -17.36
C LYS A 72 -12.63 -3.91 -17.34
N GLU A 73 -13.08 -3.42 -18.47
CA GLU A 73 -14.48 -3.03 -18.68
C GLU A 73 -15.44 -4.17 -18.27
N GLY A 74 -16.48 -3.83 -17.51
CA GLY A 74 -17.45 -4.78 -17.00
C GLY A 74 -17.05 -5.55 -15.74
N LYS A 75 -15.81 -5.39 -15.24
CA LYS A 75 -15.30 -6.09 -14.04
C LYS A 75 -15.46 -5.32 -12.72
N SER A 76 -15.87 -4.06 -12.76
CA SER A 76 -15.96 -3.22 -11.55
C SER A 76 -16.85 -3.83 -10.46
N GLY A 77 -17.98 -4.44 -10.82
CA GLY A 77 -18.88 -5.10 -9.87
C GLY A 77 -18.22 -6.31 -9.18
N ASP A 78 -17.54 -7.14 -9.93
CA ASP A 78 -16.79 -8.29 -9.40
C ASP A 78 -15.66 -7.84 -8.47
N PHE A 79 -14.93 -6.78 -8.86
CA PHE A 79 -13.87 -6.20 -8.02
C PHE A 79 -14.43 -5.61 -6.72
N MET A 80 -15.58 -4.94 -6.74
CA MET A 80 -16.21 -4.44 -5.52
C MET A 80 -16.52 -5.56 -4.54
N LEU A 81 -17.06 -6.68 -5.00
CA LEU A 81 -17.34 -7.85 -4.17
C LEU A 81 -16.05 -8.51 -3.66
N ALA A 82 -15.08 -8.73 -4.56
CA ALA A 82 -13.80 -9.34 -4.24
C ALA A 82 -13.02 -8.54 -3.18
N VAL A 83 -12.90 -7.24 -3.40
CA VAL A 83 -12.19 -6.32 -2.49
C VAL A 83 -12.90 -6.20 -1.14
N CYS A 84 -14.23 -6.06 -1.14
CA CYS A 84 -15.02 -6.05 0.09
C CYS A 84 -14.77 -7.31 0.92
N ARG A 85 -14.84 -8.48 0.29
CA ARG A 85 -14.62 -9.76 0.96
C ARG A 85 -13.19 -9.92 1.47
N THR A 86 -12.20 -9.53 0.67
CA THR A 86 -10.78 -9.55 1.06
C THR A 86 -10.53 -8.67 2.27
N ASN A 87 -11.01 -7.42 2.23
CA ASN A 87 -10.83 -6.46 3.33
C ASN A 87 -11.43 -6.94 4.65
N CYS A 88 -12.53 -7.70 4.62
CA CYS A 88 -13.09 -8.31 5.83
C CYS A 88 -12.15 -9.35 6.49
N SER A 89 -11.19 -9.88 5.75
CA SER A 89 -10.25 -10.91 6.22
C SER A 89 -8.89 -10.34 6.63
N LEU A 90 -8.63 -9.06 6.31
CA LEU A 90 -7.35 -8.42 6.62
C LEU A 90 -7.36 -7.83 8.02
N PRO A 91 -6.34 -8.11 8.85
CA PRO A 91 -6.21 -7.48 10.17
C PRO A 91 -5.76 -6.01 10.07
N ASP A 92 -5.08 -5.62 9.00
CA ASP A 92 -4.56 -4.28 8.77
C ASP A 92 -4.52 -3.95 7.28
N GLY A 93 -4.52 -2.66 6.94
CA GLY A 93 -4.55 -2.19 5.56
C GLY A 93 -5.87 -2.52 4.84
N ARG A 94 -5.95 -2.13 3.58
CA ARG A 94 -7.14 -2.38 2.75
C ARG A 94 -6.80 -2.28 1.27
N PHE A 95 -7.49 -3.08 0.45
CA PHE A 95 -7.58 -2.82 -0.97
C PHE A 95 -8.59 -1.70 -1.23
N ARG A 96 -8.27 -0.82 -2.17
CA ARG A 96 -9.07 0.33 -2.57
C ARG A 96 -9.25 0.36 -4.07
N LEU A 97 -10.47 0.68 -4.50
CA LEU A 97 -10.81 0.82 -5.91
C LEU A 97 -10.91 2.30 -6.29
N TYR A 98 -10.31 2.67 -7.40
CA TYR A 98 -10.43 3.98 -8.05
C TYR A 98 -11.21 3.78 -9.35
N LEU A 99 -12.53 3.79 -9.25
CA LEU A 99 -13.42 3.44 -10.37
C LEU A 99 -13.31 4.40 -11.55
N GLU A 100 -12.99 5.67 -11.28
CA GLU A 100 -12.76 6.67 -12.33
C GLU A 100 -11.46 6.46 -13.11
N ASN A 101 -10.54 5.68 -12.61
CA ASN A 101 -9.24 5.38 -13.22
C ASN A 101 -9.03 3.89 -13.49
N ASP A 102 -10.07 3.07 -13.23
CA ASP A 102 -10.01 1.60 -13.34
C ASP A 102 -8.82 0.96 -12.59
N ALA A 103 -8.41 1.59 -11.49
CA ALA A 103 -7.23 1.19 -10.73
C ALA A 103 -7.60 0.54 -9.39
N VAL A 104 -6.71 -0.33 -8.91
CA VAL A 104 -6.78 -0.94 -7.59
C VAL A 104 -5.44 -0.79 -6.86
N SER A 105 -5.49 -0.42 -5.60
CA SER A 105 -4.31 -0.32 -4.73
C SER A 105 -4.51 -1.07 -3.42
N PHE A 106 -3.40 -1.37 -2.75
CA PHE A 106 -3.39 -1.72 -1.33
C PHE A 106 -2.84 -0.54 -0.54
N ASP A 107 -3.59 -0.11 0.46
CA ASP A 107 -3.27 1.09 1.25
C ASP A 107 -3.07 0.74 2.72
N MET A 108 -2.07 1.35 3.34
CA MET A 108 -1.89 1.38 4.79
C MET A 108 -1.77 2.83 5.28
N THR A 109 -2.28 3.08 6.47
CA THR A 109 -2.23 4.42 7.09
C THR A 109 -1.94 4.26 8.57
N CYS A 110 -0.89 4.94 9.06
CA CYS A 110 -0.55 5.01 10.47
C CYS A 110 -0.49 6.45 10.93
N THR A 111 -0.98 6.74 12.13
CA THR A 111 -0.73 8.03 12.78
C THR A 111 0.59 8.00 13.54
N TYR A 112 1.27 9.16 13.61
CA TYR A 112 2.44 9.35 14.46
C TYR A 112 2.22 10.44 15.51
N ILE A 113 0.95 10.81 15.77
CA ILE A 113 0.58 11.74 16.84
C ILE A 113 1.07 11.21 18.18
N GLU A 114 1.90 12.00 18.86
CA GLU A 114 2.45 11.70 20.21
C GLU A 114 3.03 10.28 20.34
N SER A 115 3.56 9.74 19.22
CA SER A 115 4.09 8.38 19.16
C SER A 115 5.60 8.38 18.99
N LEU A 116 6.26 7.39 19.56
CA LEU A 116 7.65 7.05 19.21
C LEU A 116 7.62 6.18 17.96
N ILE A 117 8.23 6.66 16.90
CA ILE A 117 8.35 5.92 15.63
C ILE A 117 9.78 5.40 15.52
N GLY A 118 9.93 4.13 15.21
CA GLY A 118 11.19 3.47 14.91
C GLY A 118 11.19 2.87 13.50
N GLU A 119 12.34 2.36 13.08
CA GLU A 119 12.51 1.69 11.77
C GLU A 119 11.59 0.46 11.66
N GLU A 120 11.30 -0.22 12.78
CA GLU A 120 10.46 -1.42 12.84
C GLU A 120 9.04 -1.18 12.32
N LEU A 121 8.50 0.04 12.47
CA LEU A 121 7.21 0.37 11.88
C LEU A 121 7.27 0.34 10.36
N PHE A 122 8.31 0.93 9.78
CA PHE A 122 8.49 0.93 8.32
C PHE A 122 8.82 -0.47 7.79
N GLU A 123 9.62 -1.24 8.52
CA GLU A 123 9.85 -2.65 8.23
C GLU A 123 8.51 -3.42 8.18
N TYR A 124 7.65 -3.23 9.17
CA TYR A 124 6.31 -3.83 9.18
C TYR A 124 5.47 -3.40 7.98
N LEU A 125 5.36 -2.09 7.71
CA LEU A 125 4.56 -1.56 6.59
C LEU A 125 5.02 -2.13 5.25
N ILE A 126 6.33 -2.21 5.03
CA ILE A 126 6.93 -2.73 3.80
C ILE A 126 6.67 -4.23 3.67
N ASN A 127 7.01 -5.01 4.69
CA ASN A 127 6.91 -6.47 4.65
C ASN A 127 5.46 -6.95 4.59
N TYR A 128 4.57 -6.30 5.35
CA TYR A 128 3.15 -6.64 5.34
C TYR A 128 2.50 -6.32 3.98
N THR A 129 2.79 -5.15 3.40
CA THR A 129 2.31 -4.77 2.07
C THR A 129 2.81 -5.77 1.02
N LEU A 130 4.11 -6.14 1.05
CA LEU A 130 4.66 -7.14 0.15
C LEU A 130 3.90 -8.47 0.27
N PHE A 131 3.68 -8.94 1.49
CA PHE A 131 2.97 -10.19 1.75
C PHE A 131 1.53 -10.16 1.22
N ILE A 132 0.78 -9.10 1.49
CA ILE A 132 -0.63 -8.98 1.10
C ILE A 132 -0.77 -8.82 -0.42
N VAL A 133 0.00 -7.93 -1.03
CA VAL A 133 -0.09 -7.68 -2.48
C VAL A 133 0.38 -8.89 -3.27
N ASP A 134 1.46 -9.57 -2.85
CA ASP A 134 1.96 -10.78 -3.50
C ASP A 134 1.01 -11.98 -3.34
N ARG A 135 0.21 -12.01 -2.26
CA ARG A 135 -0.80 -13.04 -2.02
C ARG A 135 -2.09 -12.83 -2.81
N TYR A 136 -2.65 -11.63 -2.76
CA TYR A 136 -3.98 -11.34 -3.32
C TYR A 136 -3.93 -10.70 -4.71
N GLY A 137 -2.86 -9.98 -5.05
CA GLY A 137 -2.71 -9.33 -6.35
C GLY A 137 -2.83 -10.28 -7.54
N PRO A 138 -2.12 -11.43 -7.56
CA PRO A 138 -2.26 -12.42 -8.63
C PRO A 138 -3.69 -12.98 -8.76
N ARG A 139 -4.39 -13.20 -7.64
CA ARG A 139 -5.78 -13.66 -7.64
C ARG A 139 -6.75 -12.62 -8.19
N LEU A 140 -6.54 -11.34 -7.85
CA LEU A 140 -7.29 -10.22 -8.44
C LEU A 140 -6.99 -10.10 -9.95
N LYS A 141 -5.75 -10.37 -10.37
CA LYS A 141 -5.39 -10.43 -11.78
C LYS A 141 -6.11 -11.58 -12.52
N ASP A 142 -6.19 -12.77 -11.91
CA ASP A 142 -6.93 -13.92 -12.45
C ASP A 142 -8.42 -13.61 -12.59
N LEU A 143 -9.01 -12.89 -11.61
CA LEU A 143 -10.40 -12.41 -11.71
C LEU A 143 -10.56 -11.42 -12.87
N ASN A 144 -9.59 -10.52 -13.05
CA ASN A 144 -9.57 -9.53 -14.13
C ASN A 144 -9.47 -10.18 -15.52
N ASP A 145 -8.73 -11.27 -15.62
CA ASP A 145 -8.44 -11.99 -16.87
C ASP A 145 -9.42 -13.15 -17.16
N ASP A 146 -10.52 -13.27 -16.41
CA ASP A 146 -11.52 -14.35 -16.54
C ASP A 146 -10.94 -15.76 -16.34
N VAL A 147 -9.82 -15.90 -15.65
CA VAL A 147 -9.25 -17.19 -15.24
C VAL A 147 -10.10 -17.82 -14.14
N ILE A 148 -10.62 -16.99 -13.24
CA ILE A 148 -11.59 -17.36 -12.21
C ILE A 148 -12.76 -16.38 -12.22
N ASP A 149 -13.93 -16.83 -11.76
CA ASP A 149 -15.06 -15.95 -11.47
C ASP A 149 -15.01 -15.41 -10.04
N VAL A 150 -15.89 -14.43 -9.73
CA VAL A 150 -15.92 -13.80 -8.42
C VAL A 150 -16.32 -14.76 -7.30
N GLN A 151 -17.17 -15.74 -7.57
CA GLN A 151 -17.56 -16.73 -6.58
C GLN A 151 -16.38 -17.60 -6.18
N LYS A 152 -15.62 -18.09 -7.15
CA LYS A 152 -14.40 -18.86 -6.90
C LYS A 152 -13.34 -18.03 -6.17
N TYR A 153 -13.20 -16.73 -6.53
CA TYR A 153 -12.33 -15.83 -5.79
C TYR A 153 -12.73 -15.77 -4.31
N ILE A 154 -14.02 -15.56 -4.02
CA ILE A 154 -14.55 -15.45 -2.65
C ILE A 154 -14.33 -16.76 -1.88
N ASP A 155 -14.56 -17.91 -2.50
CA ASP A 155 -14.43 -19.22 -1.86
C ASP A 155 -12.99 -19.52 -1.43
N THR A 156 -12.00 -18.95 -2.13
CA THR A 156 -10.56 -19.13 -1.83
C THR A 156 -10.00 -18.16 -0.79
N ILE A 157 -10.79 -17.20 -0.31
CA ILE A 157 -10.36 -16.29 0.76
C ILE A 157 -10.55 -16.98 2.11
N GLY A 158 -9.45 -17.22 2.79
CA GLY A 158 -9.45 -17.89 4.11
C GLY A 158 -8.81 -19.29 4.08
N GLU A 159 -8.40 -19.74 2.89
CA GLU A 159 -7.49 -20.90 2.74
C GLU A 159 -6.00 -20.38 2.80
#